data_7018a8dd7e5b8b038b3f0db2ec096668
#
_entry.id   7018a8dd7e5b8b038b3f0db2ec096668
#
_cell.length_a   1.000
_cell.length_b   1.000
_cell.length_c   1.000
_cell.angle_alpha   90.00
_cell.angle_beta   90.00
_cell.angle_gamma   90.00
#
_symmetry.space_group_name_H-M   'P 1'
#
loop_
_entity.id
_entity.type
_entity.pdbx_description
1 polymer ?
#
loop_
_entity_poly.entity_id
_entity_poly.type
_entity_poly.pdbx_seq_one_letter_code
_entity_poly.pdbx_strand_id
1 'polypeptide(L)'
;MVFTTGDLASNFSNNASFNMGMDINIHKLFTSLYLHGSILKLQEPFMAVWRTDSLNLMCDEKFSYLDAGLKTGYFIVRNNCFHLAPYASLSGSFLESTKFDDPSDNELEYEVFNSFTYGAGLHTEIKLYEYEYPSFYYGVTKGYLSMKLETGYNKILKFKDVLSTGDTPYFILAIVIGFGQF
;
A
#
# COMPACT_ATOMS: atom_id res chain seq x y z
N MET A 1 -2.25 -3.15 -8.60
CA MET A 1 -3.52 -3.87 -8.35
C MET A 1 -3.31 -4.71 -7.10
N VAL A 2 -4.20 -4.66 -6.15
CA VAL A 2 -4.17 -5.46 -4.92
C VAL A 2 -5.37 -6.37 -4.94
N PHE A 3 -5.13 -7.63 -4.62
CA PHE A 3 -6.18 -8.63 -4.50
C PHE A 3 -6.38 -8.95 -3.02
N THR A 4 -7.60 -8.88 -2.56
CA THR A 4 -7.94 -9.35 -1.21
C THR A 4 -8.20 -10.85 -1.24
N THR A 5 -7.81 -11.55 -0.19
CA THR A 5 -8.12 -12.98 0.02
C THR A 5 -8.58 -13.19 1.47
N GLY A 6 -9.06 -14.39 1.80
CA GLY A 6 -9.61 -14.67 3.12
C GLY A 6 -10.92 -13.94 3.38
N ASP A 7 -11.18 -13.58 4.63
CA ASP A 7 -12.43 -12.94 5.04
C ASP A 7 -12.65 -11.56 4.38
N LEU A 8 -11.56 -10.83 4.07
CA LEU A 8 -11.66 -9.57 3.33
C LEU A 8 -12.16 -9.78 1.90
N ALA A 9 -11.75 -10.85 1.23
CA ALA A 9 -12.19 -11.13 -0.13
C ALA A 9 -13.65 -11.57 -0.21
N SER A 10 -14.17 -12.22 0.84
CA SER A 10 -15.58 -12.60 0.90
C SER A 10 -16.47 -11.36 1.10
N ASN A 11 -15.97 -10.35 1.81
CA ASN A 11 -16.77 -9.20 2.20
C ASN A 11 -16.59 -8.00 1.26
N PHE A 12 -15.45 -7.86 0.60
CA PHE A 12 -15.13 -6.68 -0.22
C PHE A 12 -14.71 -7.03 -1.64
N SER A 13 -15.23 -6.29 -2.62
CA SER A 13 -14.76 -6.38 -4.01
C SER A 13 -13.47 -5.59 -4.22
N ASN A 14 -12.61 -6.09 -5.11
CA ASN A 14 -11.43 -5.36 -5.54
C ASN A 14 -11.81 -4.21 -6.47
N ASN A 15 -11.29 -3.02 -6.18
CA ASN A 15 -11.46 -1.82 -6.98
C ASN A 15 -10.10 -1.21 -7.35
N ALA A 16 -10.17 -0.05 -8.01
CA ALA A 16 -8.99 0.72 -8.37
C ALA A 16 -8.16 1.07 -7.13
N SER A 17 -6.86 0.93 -7.25
CA SER A 17 -5.91 1.26 -6.19
C SER A 17 -4.82 2.18 -6.73
N PHE A 18 -4.32 3.05 -5.86
CA PHE A 18 -3.13 3.85 -6.13
C PHE A 18 -2.01 3.48 -5.16
N ASN A 19 -0.78 3.69 -5.59
CA ASN A 19 0.39 3.49 -4.75
C ASN A 19 1.35 4.66 -4.97
N MET A 20 1.84 5.21 -3.88
CA MET A 20 2.88 6.23 -3.86
C MET A 20 3.97 5.78 -2.90
N GLY A 21 5.22 6.11 -3.21
CA GLY A 21 6.32 5.75 -2.33
C GLY A 21 7.59 6.53 -2.62
N MET A 22 8.48 6.51 -1.65
CA MET A 22 9.83 7.06 -1.75
C MET A 22 10.82 5.97 -1.36
N ASP A 23 11.69 5.64 -2.29
CA ASP A 23 12.71 4.61 -2.13
C ASP A 23 14.07 5.26 -1.85
N ILE A 24 14.76 4.77 -0.83
CA ILE A 24 16.12 5.18 -0.47
C ILE A 24 17.02 3.95 -0.61
N ASN A 25 17.99 4.03 -1.50
CA ASN A 25 18.91 2.95 -1.81
C ASN A 25 20.30 3.27 -1.27
N ILE A 26 20.80 2.45 -0.33
CA ILE A 26 22.14 2.59 0.24
C ILE A 26 22.90 1.28 0.05
N HIS A 27 23.90 1.28 -0.81
CA HIS A 27 24.68 0.07 -1.16
C HIS A 27 23.76 -1.07 -1.65
N LYS A 28 23.64 -2.12 -0.85
CA LYS A 28 22.81 -3.29 -1.16
C LYS A 28 21.48 -3.30 -0.42
N LEU A 29 21.19 -2.27 0.37
CA LEU A 29 19.95 -2.15 1.10
C LEU A 29 19.07 -1.13 0.42
N PHE A 30 17.77 -1.38 0.39
CA PHE A 30 16.77 -0.37 0.11
C PHE A 30 15.76 -0.27 1.25
N THR A 31 15.27 0.92 1.42
CA THR A 31 14.15 1.20 2.34
C THR A 31 13.17 2.07 1.59
N SER A 32 11.91 1.70 1.65
CA SER A 32 10.82 2.39 0.99
C SER A 32 9.78 2.81 2.01
N LEU A 33 9.43 4.09 2.01
CA LEU A 33 8.19 4.60 2.60
C LEU A 33 7.10 4.47 1.55
N TYR A 34 5.96 3.91 1.89
CA TYR A 34 4.88 3.76 0.93
C TYR A 34 3.52 4.11 1.53
N LEU A 35 2.65 4.55 0.64
CA LEU A 35 1.25 4.79 0.87
C LEU A 35 0.46 4.07 -0.21
N HIS A 36 -0.41 3.17 0.18
CA HIS A 36 -1.31 2.46 -0.69
C HIS A 36 -2.75 2.81 -0.34
N GLY A 37 -3.54 3.18 -1.33
CA GLY A 37 -4.96 3.49 -1.15
C GLY A 37 -5.82 2.73 -2.14
N SER A 38 -6.98 2.29 -1.67
CA SER A 38 -7.97 1.59 -2.48
C SER A 38 -9.39 1.95 -2.02
N ILE A 39 -10.32 1.92 -2.96
CA ILE A 39 -11.74 1.97 -2.63
C ILE A 39 -12.26 0.55 -2.71
N LEU A 40 -12.75 0.04 -1.61
CA LEU A 40 -13.35 -1.28 -1.49
C LEU A 40 -14.88 -1.14 -1.50
N LYS A 41 -15.57 -2.14 -2.03
CA LYS A 41 -17.03 -2.16 -2.08
C LYS A 41 -17.51 -3.39 -1.33
N LEU A 42 -18.41 -3.22 -0.38
CA LEU A 42 -18.98 -4.31 0.40
C LEU A 42 -19.84 -5.20 -0.48
N GLN A 43 -19.59 -6.51 -0.48
CA GLN A 43 -20.33 -7.49 -1.28
C GLN A 43 -21.49 -8.11 -0.52
N GLU A 44 -21.27 -8.37 0.77
CA GLU A 44 -22.26 -8.96 1.64
C GLU A 44 -22.48 -8.10 2.89
N PRO A 45 -23.72 -7.87 3.31
CA PRO A 45 -23.98 -7.09 4.51
C PRO A 45 -23.39 -7.81 5.73
N PHE A 46 -22.73 -7.08 6.60
CA PHE A 46 -22.27 -7.62 7.87
C PHE A 46 -22.50 -6.62 9.01
N MET A 47 -22.60 -7.17 10.19
CA MET A 47 -22.75 -6.40 11.41
C MET A 47 -21.39 -6.19 12.06
N ALA A 48 -20.93 -4.94 12.09
CA ALA A 48 -19.77 -4.55 12.87
C ALA A 48 -20.20 -4.19 14.29
N VAL A 49 -19.51 -4.71 15.28
CA VAL A 49 -19.75 -4.34 16.68
C VAL A 49 -18.71 -3.28 17.06
N TRP A 50 -19.18 -2.11 17.39
CA TRP A 50 -18.37 -0.98 17.79
C TRP A 50 -18.67 -0.60 19.24
N ARG A 51 -17.71 -0.79 20.16
CA ARG A 51 -17.90 -0.60 21.62
C ARG A 51 -19.17 -1.30 22.14
N THR A 52 -20.25 -0.55 22.32
CA THR A 52 -21.57 -1.04 22.78
C THR A 52 -22.61 -1.08 21.68
N ASP A 53 -22.31 -0.49 20.52
CA ASP A 53 -23.25 -0.32 19.43
C ASP A 53 -22.96 -1.33 18.30
N SER A 54 -24.00 -1.76 17.63
CA SER A 54 -23.92 -2.60 16.43
C SER A 54 -24.24 -1.77 15.19
N LEU A 55 -23.29 -1.71 14.26
CA LEU A 55 -23.45 -1.03 12.99
C LEU A 55 -23.79 -2.06 11.91
N ASN A 56 -24.94 -1.92 11.28
CA ASN A 56 -25.32 -2.73 10.14
C ASN A 56 -24.80 -2.09 8.86
N LEU A 57 -23.79 -2.72 8.27
CA LEU A 57 -23.20 -2.31 7.00
C LEU A 57 -23.94 -3.02 5.86
N MET A 58 -24.42 -2.23 4.90
CA MET A 58 -25.24 -2.73 3.79
C MET A 58 -24.38 -3.11 2.58
N CYS A 59 -24.90 -4.02 1.78
CA CYS A 59 -24.31 -4.34 0.48
C CYS A 59 -24.15 -3.07 -0.38
N ASP A 60 -23.09 -3.04 -1.19
CA ASP A 60 -22.72 -1.91 -2.05
C ASP A 60 -22.14 -0.66 -1.35
N GLU A 61 -21.99 -0.68 -0.04
CA GLU A 61 -21.28 0.40 0.65
C GLU A 61 -19.83 0.48 0.23
N LYS A 62 -19.32 1.69 0.08
CA LYS A 62 -17.92 1.94 -0.26
C LYS A 62 -17.11 2.24 0.98
N PHE A 63 -15.92 1.70 0.99
CA PHE A 63 -14.92 1.91 2.04
C PHE A 63 -13.64 2.44 1.43
N SER A 64 -13.06 3.42 2.06
CA SER A 64 -11.70 3.86 1.80
C SER A 64 -10.73 2.98 2.60
N TYR A 65 -9.84 2.30 1.91
CA TYR A 65 -8.75 1.54 2.51
C TYR A 65 -7.44 2.27 2.29
N LEU A 66 -6.70 2.49 3.36
CA LEU A 66 -5.39 3.10 3.34
C LEU A 66 -4.41 2.22 4.08
N ASP A 67 -3.23 1.99 3.48
CA ASP A 67 -2.12 1.24 4.06
C ASP A 67 -0.86 2.07 3.92
N ALA A 68 -0.25 2.44 5.05
CA ALA A 68 0.94 3.26 5.10
C ALA A 68 2.04 2.57 5.91
N GLY A 69 3.24 2.48 5.37
CA GLY A 69 4.29 1.72 6.03
C GLY A 69 5.67 1.82 5.43
N LEU A 70 6.49 0.91 5.91
CA LEU A 70 7.89 0.75 5.55
C LEU A 70 8.11 -0.60 4.89
N LYS A 71 8.91 -0.59 3.82
CA LYS A 71 9.52 -1.80 3.24
C LYS A 71 11.02 -1.71 3.39
N THR A 72 11.67 -2.81 3.69
CA THR A 72 13.12 -2.89 3.66
C THR A 72 13.55 -4.18 3.01
N GLY A 73 14.57 -4.12 2.17
CA GLY A 73 15.03 -5.26 1.40
C GLY A 73 16.51 -5.21 1.07
N TYR A 74 16.99 -6.30 0.49
CA TYR A 74 18.39 -6.47 0.13
C TYR A 74 18.51 -6.82 -1.34
N PHE A 75 19.29 -6.03 -2.09
CA PHE A 75 19.56 -6.29 -3.51
C PHE A 75 20.41 -7.55 -3.70
N ILE A 76 19.81 -8.61 -4.18
CA ILE A 76 20.50 -9.84 -4.60
C ILE A 76 21.10 -9.68 -5.99
N VAL A 77 20.47 -8.87 -6.85
CA VAL A 77 21.01 -8.42 -8.13
C VAL A 77 20.94 -6.90 -8.15
N ARG A 78 22.07 -6.27 -8.38
CA ARG A 78 22.17 -4.82 -8.60
C ARG A 78 23.21 -4.53 -9.67
N ASN A 79 22.76 -4.07 -10.81
CA ASN A 79 23.60 -3.59 -11.90
C ASN A 79 23.02 -2.32 -12.51
N ASN A 80 23.67 -1.76 -13.51
CA ASN A 80 23.29 -0.47 -14.10
C ASN A 80 21.95 -0.48 -14.85
N CYS A 81 21.32 -1.63 -15.05
CA CYS A 81 20.07 -1.73 -15.81
C CYS A 81 18.96 -2.43 -15.03
N PHE A 82 19.30 -3.20 -14.00
CA PHE A 82 18.36 -4.09 -13.35
C PHE A 82 18.66 -4.26 -11.86
N HIS A 83 17.64 -4.14 -11.04
CA HIS A 83 17.66 -4.42 -9.61
C HIS A 83 16.66 -5.52 -9.26
N LEU A 84 17.04 -6.38 -8.34
CA LEU A 84 16.17 -7.42 -7.77
C LEU A 84 16.43 -7.54 -6.28
N ALA A 85 15.38 -7.41 -5.47
CA ALA A 85 15.50 -7.48 -4.03
C ALA A 85 14.27 -8.14 -3.38
N PRO A 86 14.43 -9.19 -2.60
CA PRO A 86 13.42 -9.58 -1.63
C PRO A 86 13.31 -8.52 -0.54
N TYR A 87 12.11 -8.35 0.02
CA TYR A 87 11.85 -7.39 1.08
C TYR A 87 10.85 -7.90 2.10
N ALA A 88 10.87 -7.28 3.27
CA ALA A 88 9.84 -7.36 4.28
C ALA A 88 9.17 -5.99 4.44
N SER A 89 7.91 -5.97 4.84
CA SER A 89 7.11 -4.76 5.07
C SER A 89 6.41 -4.78 6.40
N LEU A 90 6.24 -3.59 6.96
CA LEU A 90 5.44 -3.31 8.15
C LEU A 90 4.61 -2.07 7.90
N SER A 91 3.32 -2.11 8.18
CA SER A 91 2.41 -0.98 7.94
C SER A 91 1.27 -0.92 8.93
N GLY A 92 0.62 0.24 8.98
CA GLY A 92 -0.69 0.43 9.54
C GLY A 92 -1.72 0.48 8.43
N SER A 93 -2.77 -0.30 8.57
CA SER A 93 -3.89 -0.35 7.64
C SER A 93 -5.13 0.27 8.27
N PHE A 94 -5.82 1.11 7.52
CA PHE A 94 -6.99 1.86 7.94
C PHE A 94 -8.14 1.57 6.98
N LEU A 95 -9.32 1.38 7.53
CA LEU A 95 -10.54 1.14 6.77
C LEU A 95 -11.64 2.08 7.29
N GLU A 96 -12.19 2.92 6.41
CA GLU A 96 -13.19 3.92 6.73
C GLU A 96 -14.35 3.84 5.74
N SER A 97 -15.59 3.96 6.24
CA SER A 97 -16.76 4.01 5.35
C SER A 97 -16.90 5.40 4.73
N THR A 98 -17.14 5.45 3.43
CA THR A 98 -17.31 6.73 2.69
C THR A 98 -18.71 7.36 2.83
N LYS A 99 -19.65 6.69 3.51
CA LYS A 99 -21.01 7.22 3.70
C LYS A 99 -21.12 8.34 4.75
N PHE A 100 -20.06 8.55 5.51
CA PHE A 100 -20.12 9.38 6.71
C PHE A 100 -19.65 10.83 6.52
N ASP A 101 -19.51 11.26 5.27
CA ASP A 101 -19.27 12.67 4.92
C ASP A 101 -20.57 13.53 4.89
N ASP A 102 -21.66 13.07 5.49
CA ASP A 102 -22.88 13.89 5.58
C ASP A 102 -22.78 14.86 6.79
N PRO A 103 -22.57 16.17 6.54
CA PRO A 103 -22.37 17.14 7.61
C PRO A 103 -23.62 17.41 8.46
N SER A 104 -24.71 16.71 8.19
CA SER A 104 -25.98 16.86 8.93
C SER A 104 -26.10 15.92 10.14
N ASP A 105 -25.28 14.87 10.24
CA ASP A 105 -25.28 13.93 11.36
C ASP A 105 -24.19 14.28 12.38
N ASN A 106 -24.56 15.11 13.34
CA ASN A 106 -23.69 15.71 14.35
C ASN A 106 -23.21 14.75 15.47
N GLU A 107 -23.32 13.43 15.38
CA GLU A 107 -23.12 12.63 16.61
C GLU A 107 -22.31 11.33 16.50
N LEU A 108 -21.75 10.98 15.39
CA LEU A 108 -20.91 9.79 15.36
C LEU A 108 -19.54 10.12 14.76
N GLU A 109 -18.56 10.41 15.61
CA GLU A 109 -17.14 10.28 15.26
C GLU A 109 -16.90 8.81 14.91
N TYR A 110 -16.98 8.48 13.62
CA TYR A 110 -16.70 7.14 13.12
C TYR A 110 -15.20 6.91 13.18
N GLU A 111 -14.81 6.19 14.20
CA GLU A 111 -13.44 5.79 14.32
C GLU A 111 -13.05 4.91 13.12
N VAL A 112 -11.92 5.26 12.55
CA VAL A 112 -11.25 4.49 11.51
C VAL A 112 -10.90 3.13 12.10
N PHE A 113 -11.35 2.05 11.46
CA PHE A 113 -10.87 0.71 11.81
C PHE A 113 -9.39 0.63 11.46
N ASN A 114 -8.54 0.37 12.43
CA ASN A 114 -7.11 0.27 12.23
C ASN A 114 -6.58 -1.13 12.53
N SER A 115 -5.56 -1.52 11.80
CA SER A 115 -4.86 -2.78 12.00
C SER A 115 -3.39 -2.64 11.68
N PHE A 116 -2.62 -3.55 12.22
CA PHE A 116 -1.23 -3.72 11.86
C PHE A 116 -1.09 -4.78 10.76
N THR A 117 -0.27 -4.47 9.77
CA THR A 117 -0.02 -5.32 8.61
C THR A 117 1.46 -5.63 8.49
N TYR A 118 1.81 -6.86 8.21
CA TYR A 118 3.16 -7.24 7.86
C TYR A 118 3.17 -8.07 6.57
N GLY A 119 4.27 -7.99 5.84
CA GLY A 119 4.35 -8.66 4.56
C GLY A 119 5.76 -8.96 4.11
N ALA A 120 5.83 -9.67 3.01
CA ALA A 120 7.06 -9.95 2.30
C ALA A 120 6.81 -9.99 0.80
N GLY A 121 7.83 -9.73 0.01
CA GLY A 121 7.69 -9.71 -1.43
C GLY A 121 8.99 -9.61 -2.18
N LEU A 122 8.86 -9.37 -3.48
CA LEU A 122 9.95 -9.20 -4.42
C LEU A 122 9.82 -7.85 -5.11
N HIS A 123 10.87 -7.07 -5.04
CA HIS A 123 11.04 -5.80 -5.74
C HIS A 123 11.92 -6.02 -6.95
N THR A 124 11.46 -5.61 -8.10
CA THR A 124 12.21 -5.64 -9.37
C THR A 124 12.15 -4.25 -9.99
N GLU A 125 13.28 -3.74 -10.44
CA GLU A 125 13.36 -2.44 -11.09
C GLU A 125 14.25 -2.52 -12.33
N ILE A 126 13.77 -1.95 -13.45
CA ILE A 126 14.46 -1.93 -14.73
C ILE A 126 14.65 -0.48 -15.13
N LYS A 127 15.90 -0.04 -15.30
CA LYS A 127 16.20 1.30 -15.80
C LYS A 127 15.82 1.39 -17.27
N LEU A 128 15.00 2.38 -17.60
CA LEU A 128 14.56 2.68 -18.96
C LEU A 128 15.44 3.75 -19.61
N TYR A 129 15.78 4.79 -18.85
CA TYR A 129 16.48 5.94 -19.37
C TYR A 129 17.31 6.61 -18.28
N GLU A 130 18.47 7.15 -18.64
CA GLU A 130 19.33 7.96 -17.78
C GLU A 130 19.43 9.38 -18.37
N TYR A 131 19.35 10.39 -17.54
CA TYR A 131 19.45 11.79 -17.92
C TYR A 131 20.34 12.56 -16.97
N GLU A 132 20.86 13.68 -17.45
CA GLU A 132 21.64 14.60 -16.65
C GLU A 132 20.83 15.87 -16.39
N TYR A 133 20.93 16.40 -15.18
CA TYR A 133 20.28 17.64 -14.80
C TYR A 133 21.22 18.53 -13.96
N PRO A 134 21.09 19.87 -14.07
CA PRO A 134 21.87 20.78 -13.25
C PRO A 134 21.43 20.68 -11.78
N SER A 135 22.40 20.47 -10.89
CA SER A 135 22.20 20.48 -9.45
C SER A 135 22.79 21.74 -8.84
N PHE A 136 22.06 22.34 -7.92
CA PHE A 136 22.49 23.60 -7.29
C PHE A 136 23.77 23.45 -6.46
N TYR A 137 24.05 22.25 -5.95
CA TYR A 137 25.20 21.99 -5.08
C TYR A 137 26.34 21.20 -5.75
N TYR A 138 26.05 20.42 -6.78
CA TYR A 138 26.99 19.43 -7.33
C TYR A 138 27.27 19.61 -8.83
N GLY A 139 26.82 20.71 -9.43
CA GLY A 139 26.96 20.91 -10.86
C GLY A 139 25.99 20.03 -11.66
N VAL A 140 26.52 19.14 -12.50
CA VAL A 140 25.68 18.19 -13.24
C VAL A 140 25.53 16.92 -12.45
N THR A 141 24.29 16.51 -12.21
CA THR A 141 23.92 15.28 -11.48
C THR A 141 23.13 14.36 -12.41
N LYS A 142 23.28 13.06 -12.20
CA LYS A 142 22.53 12.07 -12.96
C LYS A 142 21.19 11.75 -12.31
N GLY A 143 20.20 11.54 -13.17
CA GLY A 143 18.90 10.99 -12.80
C GLY A 143 18.54 9.85 -13.74
N TYR A 144 17.52 9.10 -13.37
CA TYR A 144 17.05 7.98 -14.18
C TYR A 144 15.53 7.86 -14.14
N LEU A 145 15.00 7.27 -15.18
CA LEU A 145 13.63 6.80 -15.27
C LEU A 145 13.67 5.27 -15.27
N SER A 146 12.87 4.64 -14.42
CA SER A 146 12.78 3.19 -14.36
C SER A 146 11.34 2.71 -14.27
N MET A 147 11.16 1.46 -14.56
CA MET A 147 9.92 0.72 -14.36
C MET A 147 10.12 -0.23 -13.17
N LYS A 148 9.26 -0.09 -12.17
CA LYS A 148 9.25 -0.91 -10.96
C LYS A 148 8.11 -1.90 -11.00
N LEU A 149 8.43 -3.14 -10.68
CA LEU A 149 7.49 -4.23 -10.49
C LEU A 149 7.67 -4.77 -9.07
N GLU A 150 6.61 -4.76 -8.29
CA GLU A 150 6.59 -5.39 -6.98
C GLU A 150 5.50 -6.45 -6.93
N THR A 151 5.84 -7.59 -6.38
CA THR A 151 4.90 -8.64 -6.04
C THR A 151 5.10 -9.02 -4.59
N GLY A 152 4.03 -9.25 -3.88
CA GLY A 152 4.16 -9.59 -2.47
C GLY A 152 2.86 -10.08 -1.87
N TYR A 153 2.98 -10.35 -0.60
CA TYR A 153 1.91 -10.86 0.22
C TYR A 153 1.93 -10.11 1.56
N ASN A 154 0.82 -9.49 1.87
CA ASN A 154 0.61 -8.81 3.14
C ASN A 154 -0.42 -9.58 3.96
N LYS A 155 -0.15 -9.71 5.24
CA LYS A 155 -1.07 -10.25 6.23
C LYS A 155 -1.56 -9.13 7.12
N ILE A 156 -2.84 -8.84 7.04
CA ILE A 156 -3.52 -7.90 7.90
C ILE A 156 -3.91 -8.65 9.17
N LEU A 157 -3.41 -8.20 10.31
CA LEU A 157 -3.86 -8.70 11.59
C LEU A 157 -5.31 -8.27 11.80
N LYS A 158 -6.02 -9.00 12.67
CA LYS A 158 -7.42 -8.70 12.97
C LYS A 158 -7.62 -7.22 13.27
N PHE A 159 -8.51 -6.56 12.55
CA PHE A 159 -8.99 -5.23 12.94
C PHE A 159 -9.63 -5.33 14.32
N LYS A 160 -9.31 -4.39 15.19
CA LYS A 160 -9.59 -4.47 16.63
C LYS A 160 -11.07 -4.73 16.94
N ASP A 161 -11.97 -4.23 16.09
CA ASP A 161 -13.42 -4.25 16.32
C ASP A 161 -14.20 -4.89 15.16
N VAL A 162 -13.51 -5.41 14.14
CA VAL A 162 -14.11 -6.15 13.03
C VAL A 162 -13.52 -7.56 13.01
N LEU A 163 -14.39 -8.55 12.90
CA LEU A 163 -14.02 -9.98 12.90
C LEU A 163 -13.29 -10.44 11.62
N SER A 164 -12.71 -9.53 10.85
CA SER A 164 -12.04 -9.89 9.61
C SER A 164 -10.51 -9.83 9.74
N THR A 165 -9.88 -10.95 9.44
CA THR A 165 -8.46 -11.03 9.11
C THR A 165 -8.33 -11.18 7.61
N GLY A 166 -7.29 -10.65 7.01
CA GLY A 166 -7.15 -10.76 5.58
C GLY A 166 -5.72 -10.93 5.13
N ASP A 167 -5.61 -11.68 4.07
CA ASP A 167 -4.38 -11.82 3.33
C ASP A 167 -4.52 -11.05 2.02
N THR A 168 -3.53 -10.25 1.67
CA THR A 168 -3.57 -9.44 0.46
C THR A 168 -2.35 -9.71 -0.41
N PRO A 169 -2.42 -10.70 -1.33
CA PRO A 169 -1.44 -10.76 -2.40
C PRO A 169 -1.58 -9.51 -3.28
N TYR A 170 -0.48 -8.95 -3.68
CA TYR A 170 -0.49 -7.74 -4.49
C TYR A 170 0.53 -7.76 -5.60
N PHE A 171 0.23 -6.98 -6.62
CA PHE A 171 1.06 -6.71 -7.75
C PHE A 171 1.04 -5.21 -8.03
N ILE A 172 2.20 -4.58 -8.04
CA ILE A 172 2.36 -3.14 -8.30
C ILE A 172 3.25 -2.97 -9.52
N LEU A 173 2.76 -2.22 -10.49
CA LEU A 173 3.54 -1.70 -11.60
C LEU A 173 3.61 -0.18 -11.43
N ALA A 174 4.82 0.37 -11.40
CA ALA A 174 5.03 1.80 -11.21
C ALA A 174 6.15 2.33 -12.11
N ILE A 175 6.08 3.63 -12.37
CA ILE A 175 7.17 4.39 -12.96
C ILE A 175 7.88 5.12 -11.83
N VAL A 176 9.21 5.05 -11.82
CA VAL A 176 10.05 5.68 -10.81
C VAL A 176 10.95 6.71 -11.48
N ILE A 177 11.00 7.88 -10.87
CA ILE A 177 11.99 8.91 -11.20
C ILE A 177 13.01 8.90 -10.07
N GLY A 178 14.23 8.55 -10.39
CA GLY A 178 15.32 8.44 -9.41
C GLY A 178 16.38 9.51 -9.62
N PHE A 179 17.08 9.81 -8.53
CA PHE A 179 18.17 10.78 -8.49
C PHE A 179 19.43 10.08 -7.96
N GLY A 180 20.57 10.27 -8.64
CA GLY A 180 21.82 9.63 -8.33
C GLY A 180 22.15 8.47 -9.26
N GLN A 181 22.89 7.49 -8.73
CA GLN A 181 23.25 6.30 -9.50
C GLN A 181 22.20 5.21 -9.30
N PHE A 182 21.83 4.61 -10.42
CA PHE A 182 20.95 3.43 -10.43
C PHE A 182 21.67 2.22 -9.85
#